data_63cb3e901d34fa7834c71f16c30959dd
#
_entry.id   63cb3e901d34fa7834c71f16c30959dd
#
_cell.length_a   1.000
_cell.length_b   1.000
_cell.length_c   1.000
_cell.angle_alpha   90.00
_cell.angle_beta   90.00
_cell.angle_gamma   90.00
#
_symmetry.space_group_name_H-M   'P 1'
#
loop_
_entity.id
_entity.type
_entity.pdbx_description
1 polymer ?
#
loop_
_entity_poly.entity_id
_entity_poly.type
_entity_poly.pdbx_seq_one_letter_code
_entity_poly.pdbx_strand_id
1 'polypeptide(L)'
;EIFVENFAVWDDYETDYTIFSVCGIDIRVLDDELAEALKKLPERKRNTLLMYYFLEMTESEIANLQKITQSGVFRNRHHALETMKKILKEKQ
;
A
#
# COMPACT_ATOMS: atom_id res chain seq x y z
N GLU A 1 -16.30 -4.13 22.02
CA GLU A 1 -16.45 -2.75 21.74
C GLU A 1 -17.01 -2.58 20.32
N ILE A 2 -17.75 -1.51 20.15
CA ILE A 2 -18.65 -1.37 19.01
C ILE A 2 -17.93 -1.47 17.68
N PHE A 3 -16.78 -0.83 17.58
CA PHE A 3 -16.05 -0.84 16.32
C PHE A 3 -15.63 -2.25 15.93
N VAL A 4 -15.09 -2.97 16.88
CA VAL A 4 -14.65 -4.33 16.63
C VAL A 4 -15.85 -5.22 16.35
N GLU A 5 -16.93 -5.00 17.06
CA GLU A 5 -18.15 -5.77 16.85
C GLU A 5 -18.69 -5.55 15.46
N ASN A 6 -18.62 -4.33 14.97
CA ASN A 6 -19.04 -4.03 13.61
C ASN A 6 -18.19 -4.78 12.60
N PHE A 7 -16.91 -4.88 12.85
CA PHE A 7 -16.05 -5.66 11.97
C PHE A 7 -16.47 -7.12 11.96
N ALA A 8 -16.79 -7.65 13.12
CA ALA A 8 -17.23 -9.05 13.19
C ALA A 8 -18.50 -9.25 12.40
N VAL A 9 -19.41 -8.28 12.50
CA VAL A 9 -20.64 -8.35 11.73
C VAL A 9 -20.32 -8.28 10.25
N TRP A 10 -19.36 -7.47 9.88
CA TRP A 10 -18.99 -7.32 8.49
C TRP A 10 -18.44 -8.59 7.90
N ASP A 11 -17.92 -9.47 8.71
CA ASP A 11 -17.43 -10.74 8.21
C ASP A 11 -18.53 -11.54 7.53
N ASP A 12 -19.76 -11.28 7.88
CA ASP A 12 -20.89 -11.95 7.26
C ASP A 12 -21.20 -11.39 5.87
N TYR A 13 -20.66 -10.26 5.54
CA TYR A 13 -20.89 -9.62 4.27
C TYR A 13 -19.71 -9.86 3.37
N GLU A 14 -19.98 -9.82 2.08
CA GLU A 14 -18.91 -9.84 1.12
C GLU A 14 -18.22 -8.49 1.17
N THR A 15 -16.99 -8.51 1.61
CA THR A 15 -16.18 -7.31 1.61
C THR A 15 -15.17 -7.44 0.51
N ASP A 16 -15.29 -6.58 -0.47
CA ASP A 16 -14.34 -6.57 -1.56
C ASP A 16 -13.04 -5.94 -1.10
N TYR A 17 -11.96 -6.63 -1.35
CA TYR A 17 -10.66 -6.07 -1.07
C TYR A 17 -9.67 -6.62 -2.08
N THR A 18 -8.56 -5.92 -2.21
CA THR A 18 -7.47 -6.34 -3.07
C THR A 18 -6.30 -6.74 -2.20
N ILE A 19 -5.68 -7.86 -2.51
CA ILE A 19 -4.53 -8.32 -1.75
C ILE A 19 -3.27 -8.04 -2.54
N PHE A 20 -2.31 -7.40 -1.87
CA PHE A 20 -0.96 -7.22 -2.39
C PHE A 20 0.00 -8.01 -1.52
N SER A 21 0.82 -8.84 -2.13
CA SER A 21 1.81 -9.62 -1.38
C SER A 21 3.15 -8.94 -1.46
N VAL A 22 3.71 -8.63 -0.30
CA VAL A 22 5.01 -7.97 -0.20
C VAL A 22 5.83 -8.71 0.84
N CYS A 23 6.98 -9.23 0.45
CA CYS A 23 7.88 -9.95 1.35
C CYS A 23 7.17 -11.08 2.09
N GLY A 24 6.28 -11.78 1.38
CA GLY A 24 5.55 -12.89 1.99
C GLY A 24 4.41 -12.49 2.88
N ILE A 25 4.12 -11.21 2.96
CA ILE A 25 3.03 -10.70 3.79
C ILE A 25 1.90 -10.21 2.88
N ASP A 26 0.68 -10.64 3.16
CA ASP A 26 -0.47 -10.22 2.39
C ASP A 26 -1.06 -8.96 3.02
N ILE A 27 -1.20 -7.92 2.19
CA ILE A 27 -1.77 -6.65 2.61
C ILE A 27 -3.12 -6.49 1.95
N ARG A 28 -4.16 -6.29 2.74
CA ARG A 28 -5.51 -6.09 2.23
C ARG A 28 -5.81 -4.61 2.10
N VAL A 29 -6.18 -4.21 0.90
CA VAL A 29 -6.56 -2.83 0.63
C VAL A 29 -8.04 -2.81 0.34
N LEU A 30 -8.81 -2.20 1.22
CA LEU A 30 -10.27 -2.19 1.11
C LEU A 30 -10.78 -1.09 0.19
N ASP A 31 -10.04 -0.02 0.05
CA ASP A 31 -10.43 1.11 -0.79
C ASP A 31 -10.14 0.77 -2.25
N ASP A 32 -11.21 0.63 -3.04
CA ASP A 32 -11.06 0.25 -4.44
C ASP A 32 -10.26 1.26 -5.25
N GLU A 33 -10.49 2.54 -5.01
CA GLU A 33 -9.76 3.56 -5.75
C GLU A 33 -8.28 3.51 -5.43
N LEU A 34 -7.97 3.34 -4.15
CA LEU A 34 -6.58 3.23 -3.74
C LEU A 34 -5.93 1.99 -4.34
N ALA A 35 -6.64 0.86 -4.30
CA ALA A 35 -6.12 -0.39 -4.84
C ALA A 35 -5.85 -0.27 -6.34
N GLU A 36 -6.77 0.35 -7.08
CA GLU A 36 -6.57 0.52 -8.51
C GLU A 36 -5.39 1.43 -8.81
N ALA A 37 -5.23 2.49 -8.03
CA ALA A 37 -4.10 3.38 -8.19
C ALA A 37 -2.79 2.64 -7.92
N LEU A 38 -2.77 1.83 -6.88
CA LEU A 38 -1.57 1.05 -6.56
C LEU A 38 -1.21 0.09 -7.66
N LYS A 39 -2.22 -0.52 -8.30
CA LYS A 39 -1.95 -1.45 -9.42
C LYS A 39 -1.28 -0.76 -10.59
N LYS A 40 -1.47 0.53 -10.75
CA LYS A 40 -0.88 1.28 -11.86
C LYS A 40 0.57 1.64 -11.63
N LEU A 41 1.06 1.47 -10.41
CA LEU A 41 2.46 1.78 -10.11
C LEU A 41 3.35 0.62 -10.51
N PRO A 42 4.62 0.93 -10.90
CA PRO A 42 5.61 -0.13 -11.05
C PRO A 42 5.75 -0.90 -9.75
N GLU A 43 6.02 -2.18 -9.86
CA GLU A 43 6.03 -3.05 -8.69
C GLU A 43 6.91 -2.55 -7.57
N ARG A 44 8.13 -2.12 -7.89
CA ARG A 44 9.05 -1.68 -6.84
C ARG A 44 8.53 -0.46 -6.09
N LYS A 45 7.97 0.51 -6.83
CA LYS A 45 7.43 1.70 -6.20
C LYS A 45 6.19 1.40 -5.38
N ARG A 46 5.33 0.52 -5.92
CA ARG A 46 4.15 0.08 -5.17
C ARG A 46 4.56 -0.60 -3.87
N ASN A 47 5.53 -1.51 -3.94
CA ASN A 47 5.98 -2.22 -2.76
C ASN A 47 6.59 -1.28 -1.74
N THR A 48 7.29 -0.26 -2.20
CA THR A 48 7.86 0.74 -1.29
C THR A 48 6.76 1.42 -0.49
N LEU A 49 5.68 1.82 -1.17
CA LEU A 49 4.56 2.46 -0.46
C LEU A 49 3.89 1.49 0.51
N LEU A 50 3.68 0.26 0.08
CA LEU A 50 3.02 -0.71 0.93
C LEU A 50 3.84 -1.02 2.16
N MET A 51 5.15 -1.17 2.01
CA MET A 51 6.01 -1.44 3.15
C MET A 51 6.06 -0.26 4.11
N TYR A 52 6.11 0.93 3.57
CA TYR A 52 6.25 2.12 4.41
C TYR A 52 4.95 2.46 5.14
N TYR A 53 3.84 2.49 4.43
CA TYR A 53 2.58 2.97 5.00
C TYR A 53 1.71 1.88 5.60
N PHE A 54 1.78 0.66 5.10
CA PHE A 54 0.94 -0.41 5.61
C PHE A 54 1.68 -1.30 6.59
N LEU A 55 2.95 -1.56 6.36
CA LEU A 55 3.74 -2.40 7.24
C LEU A 55 4.58 -1.59 8.22
N GLU A 56 4.54 -0.26 8.11
CA GLU A 56 5.20 0.65 9.02
C GLU A 56 6.71 0.41 9.14
N MET A 57 7.31 0.04 8.02
CA MET A 57 8.75 -0.17 7.99
C MET A 57 9.48 1.15 7.79
N THR A 58 10.67 1.23 8.35
CA THR A 58 11.51 2.42 8.15
C THR A 58 12.13 2.37 6.76
N GLU A 59 12.57 3.54 6.28
CA GLU A 59 13.25 3.60 4.99
C GLU A 59 14.50 2.75 4.98
N SER A 60 15.19 2.68 6.12
CA SER A 60 16.38 1.86 6.23
C SER A 60 16.06 0.37 6.07
N GLU A 61 14.98 -0.07 6.69
CA GLU A 61 14.56 -1.46 6.56
C GLU A 61 14.15 -1.80 5.14
N ILE A 62 13.43 -0.89 4.50
CA ILE A 62 13.01 -1.09 3.11
C ILE A 62 14.23 -1.14 2.20
N ALA A 63 15.20 -0.26 2.45
CA ALA A 63 16.43 -0.23 1.66
C ALA A 63 17.14 -1.57 1.72
N ASN A 64 17.22 -2.16 2.90
CA ASN A 64 17.86 -3.46 3.07
C ASN A 64 17.12 -4.54 2.28
N LEU A 65 15.79 -4.55 2.34
CA LEU A 65 15.01 -5.55 1.65
C LEU A 65 15.09 -5.40 0.13
N GLN A 66 15.06 -4.17 -0.34
CA GLN A 66 15.10 -3.91 -1.78
C GLN A 66 16.51 -3.85 -2.34
N LYS A 67 17.50 -3.90 -1.45
CA LYS A 67 18.93 -3.88 -1.83
C LYS A 67 19.27 -2.61 -2.60
N ILE A 68 18.78 -1.49 -2.11
CA ILE A 68 19.10 -0.17 -2.66
C ILE A 68 19.46 0.73 -1.50
N THR A 69 19.86 1.97 -1.84
CA THR A 69 20.23 2.93 -0.79
C THR A 69 18.97 3.49 -0.13
N GLN A 70 19.14 4.01 1.07
CA GLN A 70 18.04 4.68 1.75
C GLN A 70 17.55 5.89 0.95
N SER A 71 18.46 6.62 0.31
CA SER A 71 18.09 7.72 -0.56
C SER A 71 17.22 7.23 -1.72
N GLY A 72 17.53 6.04 -2.24
CA GLY A 72 16.72 5.45 -3.30
C GLY A 72 15.31 5.15 -2.85
N VAL A 73 15.16 4.65 -1.62
CA VAL A 73 13.84 4.40 -1.06
C VAL A 73 13.08 5.72 -0.93
N PHE A 74 13.75 6.75 -0.43
CA PHE A 74 13.13 8.05 -0.27
C PHE A 74 12.59 8.57 -1.61
N ARG A 75 13.41 8.50 -2.65
CA ARG A 75 13.00 8.97 -3.97
C ARG A 75 11.85 8.14 -4.52
N ASN A 76 11.94 6.82 -4.38
CA ASN A 76 10.88 5.95 -4.87
C ASN A 76 9.57 6.22 -4.16
N ARG A 77 9.63 6.43 -2.86
CA ARG A 77 8.43 6.72 -2.07
C ARG A 77 7.80 8.03 -2.51
N HIS A 78 8.62 9.06 -2.67
CA HIS A 78 8.09 10.36 -3.10
C HIS A 78 7.52 10.32 -4.50
N HIS A 79 8.21 9.68 -5.43
CA HIS A 79 7.69 9.55 -6.79
C HIS A 79 6.39 8.76 -6.81
N ALA A 80 6.33 7.70 -6.03
CA ALA A 80 5.13 6.88 -5.97
C ALA A 80 3.95 7.68 -5.41
N LEU A 81 4.19 8.46 -4.37
CA LEU A 81 3.14 9.30 -3.81
C LEU A 81 2.64 10.33 -4.81
N GLU A 82 3.56 10.95 -5.55
CA GLU A 82 3.16 11.92 -6.55
C GLU A 82 2.30 11.28 -7.63
N THR A 83 2.72 10.10 -8.06
CA THR A 83 1.95 9.38 -9.08
C THR A 83 0.58 9.00 -8.54
N MET A 84 0.51 8.54 -7.30
CA MET A 84 -0.76 8.20 -6.68
C MET A 84 -1.69 9.40 -6.61
N LYS A 85 -1.15 10.54 -6.23
CA LYS A 85 -1.96 11.75 -6.16
C LYS A 85 -2.53 12.12 -7.51
N LYS A 86 -1.74 11.98 -8.56
CA LYS A 86 -2.23 12.26 -9.90
C LYS A 86 -3.34 11.30 -10.31
N ILE A 87 -3.13 10.02 -10.06
CA ILE A 87 -4.11 9.02 -10.44
C ILE A 87 -5.43 9.25 -9.72
N LEU A 88 -5.35 9.49 -8.41
CA LEU A 88 -6.55 9.68 -7.62
C LEU A 88 -7.26 10.98 -7.98
N LYS A 89 -6.51 12.00 -8.30
CA LYS A 89 -7.10 13.27 -8.68
C LYS A 89 -7.84 13.16 -10.02
N GLU A 90 -7.29 12.39 -10.95
CA GLU A 90 -7.92 12.24 -12.25
C GLU A 90 -9.24 11.52 -12.18
N LYS A 91 -9.45 10.74 -11.14
CA LYS A 91 -10.70 10.02 -10.98
C LYS A 91 -11.82 10.85 -10.39
N GLN A 92 -11.49 12.01 -9.93
CA GLN A 92 -12.49 12.93 -9.40
C GLN A 92 -12.93 13.89 -10.50
#